data_410aa6a0a4d80e510e0eb4f337c61f7d
#
_entry.id   410aa6a0a4d80e510e0eb4f337c61f7d
#
_cell.length_a   1.000
_cell.length_b   1.000
_cell.length_c   1.000
_cell.angle_alpha   90.00
_cell.angle_beta   90.00
_cell.angle_gamma   90.00
#
_symmetry.space_group_name_H-M   'P 1'
#
loop_
_entity.id
_entity.type
_entity.pdbx_description
1 polymer ?
#
loop_
_entity_poly.entity_id
_entity_poly.type
_entity_poly.pdbx_seq_one_letter_code
_entity_poly.pdbx_strand_id
1 'polypeptide(L)'
;SSPTTIAASDYFLEPVNEGPPYNRIEIDLSSNAAFEPGDTPQRAIEVTGSWGYGADTVSAGTVASGLASSATATEMVCSNAGLIEVGHTLLIEAEQVFVSGRAYSDLGANIDGALNATKSQEAVTVEGGHGLADGEVVLVDSERMLIRSITANVLQVIRAYDGTTLASHSDASDIYVGRTLTIERGMNGTTAATHANATAASRYTPPADIETLCVALALAKMAQDLSSWGRSVGAGGSPLEVSGKALENLKTAVVREFARRSPKAAAV
;
A
#
# COMPACT_ATOMS: atom_id res chain seq x y z
N SER A 1 0.26 30.40 26.78
CA SER A 1 1.51 30.68 26.07
C SER A 1 1.49 30.03 24.71
N SER A 2 2.15 30.65 23.71
CA SER A 2 2.35 29.99 22.41
C SER A 2 3.34 28.83 22.57
N PRO A 3 3.12 27.68 21.91
CA PRO A 3 4.05 26.56 21.99
C PRO A 3 5.43 26.95 21.41
N THR A 4 6.49 26.58 22.10
CA THR A 4 7.87 26.72 21.61
C THR A 4 8.24 25.49 20.81
N THR A 5 8.68 25.67 19.56
CA THR A 5 9.13 24.56 18.72
C THR A 5 10.59 24.24 19.03
N ILE A 6 10.89 22.98 19.35
CA ILE A 6 12.25 22.47 19.49
C ILE A 6 12.74 22.08 18.09
N ALA A 7 13.86 22.67 17.66
CA ALA A 7 14.42 22.41 16.33
C ALA A 7 14.98 20.98 16.23
N ALA A 8 15.04 20.42 15.04
CA ALA A 8 15.55 19.07 14.81
C ALA A 8 17.04 18.90 15.14
N SER A 9 17.78 20.00 15.21
CA SER A 9 19.18 20.05 15.67
C SER A 9 19.34 19.87 17.17
N ASP A 10 18.28 20.03 17.95
CA ASP A 10 18.30 20.14 19.40
C ASP A 10 17.79 18.88 20.11
N TYR A 11 17.56 17.82 19.36
CA TYR A 11 17.15 16.52 19.91
C TYR A 11 17.68 15.36 19.06
N PHE A 12 17.75 14.19 19.68
CA PHE A 12 18.08 12.93 19.05
C PHE A 12 16.89 11.99 19.06
N LEU A 13 16.74 11.22 17.99
CA LEU A 13 15.78 10.13 17.91
C LEU A 13 16.49 8.81 18.21
N GLU A 14 15.96 8.05 19.15
CA GLU A 14 16.57 6.80 19.63
C GLU A 14 15.70 5.57 19.30
N PRO A 15 16.33 4.42 19.01
CA PRO A 15 17.75 4.11 18.98
C PRO A 15 18.43 4.60 17.67
N VAL A 16 19.48 5.42 17.78
CA VAL A 16 20.20 5.96 16.62
C VAL A 16 20.82 4.86 15.75
N ASN A 17 21.35 3.80 16.38
CA ASN A 17 22.11 2.76 15.68
C ASN A 17 21.24 1.73 14.95
N GLU A 18 19.96 1.69 15.24
CA GLU A 18 19.01 0.72 14.66
C GLU A 18 18.12 1.35 13.58
N GLY A 19 18.11 2.70 13.49
CA GLY A 19 17.22 3.43 12.59
C GLY A 19 15.75 3.38 13.03
N PRO A 20 14.83 3.83 12.18
CA PRO A 20 13.41 3.78 12.47
C PRO A 20 12.89 2.32 12.58
N PRO A 21 11.83 2.08 13.41
CA PRO A 21 11.07 3.09 14.12
C PRO A 21 11.74 3.54 15.42
N TYR A 22 11.81 4.83 15.62
CA TYR A 22 12.32 5.40 16.86
C TYR A 22 11.27 5.30 17.97
N ASN A 23 11.70 5.10 19.21
CA ASN A 23 10.81 4.92 20.34
C ASN A 23 11.03 5.94 21.48
N ARG A 24 12.03 6.80 21.32
CA ARG A 24 12.41 7.82 22.31
C ARG A 24 12.96 9.07 21.63
N ILE A 25 12.70 10.21 22.25
CA ILE A 25 13.29 11.49 21.87
C ILE A 25 14.12 11.96 23.08
N GLU A 26 15.38 12.29 22.83
CA GLU A 26 16.28 12.86 23.83
C GLU A 26 16.68 14.28 23.42
N ILE A 27 16.58 15.23 24.34
CA ILE A 27 17.08 16.57 24.11
C ILE A 27 18.60 16.56 24.08
N ASP A 28 19.19 17.25 23.14
CA ASP A 28 20.64 17.49 23.12
C ASP A 28 20.99 18.43 24.29
N LEU A 29 21.70 17.88 25.28
CA LEU A 29 22.10 18.63 26.46
C LEU A 29 23.12 19.73 26.16
N SER A 30 23.70 19.77 24.97
CA SER A 30 24.54 20.86 24.51
C SER A 30 23.73 22.04 23.94
N SER A 31 22.44 21.83 23.67
CA SER A 31 21.52 22.88 23.26
C SER A 31 20.89 23.59 24.44
N ASN A 32 20.18 24.70 24.17
CA ASN A 32 19.36 25.36 25.17
C ASN A 32 17.90 24.86 25.19
N ALA A 33 17.59 23.81 24.45
CA ALA A 33 16.25 23.27 24.39
C ALA A 33 15.90 22.48 25.67
N ALA A 34 14.65 22.52 26.06
CA ALA A 34 14.13 21.75 27.19
C ALA A 34 12.66 21.39 26.96
N PHE A 35 12.22 20.28 27.53
CA PHE A 35 10.80 20.00 27.67
C PHE A 35 10.24 20.81 28.83
N GLU A 36 9.56 21.90 28.51
CA GLU A 36 8.97 22.78 29.51
C GLU A 36 7.50 22.40 29.79
N PRO A 37 7.03 22.48 31.04
CA PRO A 37 5.68 22.05 31.39
C PRO A 37 4.57 23.00 30.89
N GLY A 38 4.88 24.16 30.31
CA GLY A 38 3.89 25.15 29.93
C GLY A 38 3.02 25.64 31.12
N ASP A 39 1.79 26.10 30.83
CA ASP A 39 0.85 26.54 31.87
C ASP A 39 0.27 25.40 32.70
N THR A 40 0.26 24.20 32.16
CA THR A 40 -0.13 22.98 32.87
C THR A 40 0.84 21.84 32.50
N PRO A 41 1.17 20.95 33.47
CA PRO A 41 2.06 19.82 33.15
C PRO A 41 1.40 18.76 32.26
N GLN A 42 0.09 18.83 32.06
CA GLN A 42 -0.66 17.91 31.23
C GLN A 42 -0.67 18.36 29.79
N ARG A 43 -0.29 17.46 28.86
CA ARG A 43 -0.22 17.73 27.40
C ARG A 43 0.71 18.92 27.06
N ALA A 44 1.76 19.11 27.84
CA ALA A 44 2.72 20.18 27.62
C ALA A 44 3.64 19.94 26.41
N ILE A 45 3.77 18.69 25.96
CA ILE A 45 4.63 18.29 24.87
C ILE A 45 3.75 17.73 23.75
N GLU A 46 3.89 18.29 22.55
CA GLU A 46 3.31 17.80 21.32
C GLU A 46 4.42 17.33 20.39
N VAL A 47 4.28 16.11 19.86
CA VAL A 47 5.22 15.54 18.89
C VAL A 47 4.46 15.28 17.60
N THR A 48 4.86 15.99 16.55
CA THR A 48 4.29 15.85 15.22
C THR A 48 5.26 15.08 14.34
N GLY A 49 4.79 14.06 13.62
CA GLY A 49 5.62 13.25 12.73
C GLY A 49 4.88 12.07 12.14
N SER A 50 5.60 11.27 11.36
CA SER A 50 5.10 10.00 10.84
C SER A 50 5.24 8.91 11.90
N TRP A 51 4.14 8.24 12.20
CA TRP A 51 4.09 7.21 13.22
C TRP A 51 3.86 5.85 12.57
N GLY A 52 4.79 4.90 12.75
CA GLY A 52 4.68 3.58 12.17
C GLY A 52 5.82 2.66 12.58
N TYR A 53 5.84 1.46 12.05
CA TYR A 53 6.80 0.42 12.42
C TYR A 53 7.88 0.16 11.37
N GLY A 54 7.90 0.89 10.29
CA GLY A 54 8.89 0.73 9.25
C GLY A 54 8.89 1.93 8.30
N ALA A 55 10.06 2.20 7.76
CA ALA A 55 10.28 3.20 6.71
C ALA A 55 10.61 2.52 5.37
N ASP A 56 10.50 1.20 5.31
CA ASP A 56 10.82 0.44 4.11
C ASP A 56 9.87 0.78 2.98
N THR A 57 10.43 1.06 1.83
CA THR A 57 9.69 1.39 0.62
C THR A 57 10.20 0.57 -0.55
N VAL A 58 9.29 0.26 -1.47
CA VAL A 58 9.63 -0.33 -2.78
C VAL A 58 9.16 0.57 -3.89
N SER A 59 9.81 0.50 -5.04
CA SER A 59 9.40 1.29 -6.21
C SER A 59 7.94 1.03 -6.57
N ALA A 60 7.20 2.10 -6.81
CA ALA A 60 5.82 2.09 -7.27
C ALA A 60 5.66 2.79 -8.64
N GLY A 61 6.74 2.87 -9.41
CA GLY A 61 6.76 3.54 -10.70
C GLY A 61 6.95 5.05 -10.58
N THR A 62 6.25 5.80 -11.40
CA THR A 62 6.33 7.27 -11.44
C THR A 62 4.96 7.91 -11.48
N VAL A 63 4.91 9.18 -11.11
CA VAL A 63 3.75 10.06 -11.36
C VAL A 63 3.70 10.38 -12.84
N ALA A 64 2.70 9.89 -13.57
CA ALA A 64 2.55 10.20 -14.98
C ALA A 64 1.98 11.60 -15.20
N SER A 65 0.97 11.98 -14.39
CA SER A 65 0.39 13.33 -14.43
C SER A 65 -0.47 13.60 -13.17
N GLY A 66 -0.99 14.83 -13.09
CA GLY A 66 -1.97 15.24 -12.08
C GLY A 66 -1.39 16.08 -10.94
N LEU A 67 -0.11 15.97 -10.62
CA LEU A 67 0.49 16.64 -9.46
C LEU A 67 1.38 17.83 -9.81
N ALA A 68 1.68 18.06 -11.08
CA ALA A 68 2.65 19.09 -11.49
C ALA A 68 2.18 20.53 -11.28
N SER A 69 0.87 20.78 -11.25
CA SER A 69 0.31 22.12 -11.21
C SER A 69 -0.42 22.48 -9.91
N SER A 70 -0.66 21.51 -9.02
CA SER A 70 -1.44 21.75 -7.80
C SER A 70 -1.02 20.86 -6.63
N ALA A 71 -0.76 21.50 -5.49
CA ALA A 71 -0.57 20.82 -4.21
C ALA A 71 -1.91 20.33 -3.59
N THR A 72 -3.05 20.77 -4.11
CA THR A 72 -4.39 20.37 -3.63
C THR A 72 -5.10 19.39 -4.54
N ALA A 73 -4.38 18.84 -5.54
CA ALA A 73 -4.95 17.82 -6.42
C ALA A 73 -5.35 16.57 -5.61
N THR A 74 -6.53 16.04 -5.89
CA THR A 74 -7.08 14.83 -5.27
C THR A 74 -7.00 13.60 -6.18
N GLU A 75 -6.42 13.75 -7.35
CA GLU A 75 -6.20 12.70 -8.32
C GLU A 75 -4.78 12.74 -8.88
N MET A 76 -4.23 11.59 -9.15
CA MET A 76 -2.98 11.43 -9.88
C MET A 76 -3.08 10.26 -10.86
N VAL A 77 -2.33 10.32 -11.95
CA VAL A 77 -2.14 9.19 -12.86
C VAL A 77 -0.77 8.59 -12.60
N CYS A 78 -0.72 7.28 -12.34
CA CYS A 78 0.53 6.54 -12.18
C CYS A 78 0.99 5.92 -13.51
N SER A 79 2.29 5.64 -13.63
CA SER A 79 2.86 5.00 -14.82
C SER A 79 2.56 3.51 -14.90
N ASN A 80 2.32 2.84 -13.76
CA ASN A 80 2.04 1.42 -13.68
C ASN A 80 1.06 1.15 -12.53
N ALA A 81 -0.16 0.76 -12.88
CA ALA A 81 -1.21 0.46 -11.91
C ALA A 81 -1.01 -0.88 -11.19
N GLY A 82 -0.19 -1.78 -11.71
CA GLY A 82 0.09 -3.08 -11.09
C GLY A 82 0.97 -2.99 -9.83
N LEU A 83 1.61 -1.85 -9.61
CA LEU A 83 2.48 -1.63 -8.45
C LEU A 83 1.77 -0.94 -7.27
N ILE A 84 0.58 -0.41 -7.48
CA ILE A 84 -0.14 0.40 -6.50
C ILE A 84 -1.53 -0.19 -6.29
N GLU A 85 -1.97 -0.30 -5.03
CA GLU A 85 -3.31 -0.71 -4.66
C GLU A 85 -4.00 0.38 -3.82
N VAL A 86 -5.33 0.35 -3.78
CA VAL A 86 -6.12 1.18 -2.86
C VAL A 86 -5.76 0.77 -1.43
N GLY A 87 -5.47 1.76 -0.59
CA GLY A 87 -4.97 1.56 0.77
C GLY A 87 -3.45 1.71 0.92
N HIS A 88 -2.68 1.77 -0.19
CA HIS A 88 -1.25 2.05 -0.11
C HIS A 88 -0.97 3.51 0.27
N THR A 89 0.07 3.72 1.06
CA THR A 89 0.69 5.03 1.23
C THR A 89 1.91 5.11 0.34
N LEU A 90 1.95 6.13 -0.49
CA LEU A 90 3.06 6.42 -1.39
C LEU A 90 3.96 7.48 -0.79
N LEU A 91 5.26 7.39 -1.07
CA LEU A 91 6.25 8.44 -0.85
C LEU A 91 6.65 9.01 -2.21
N ILE A 92 6.39 10.30 -2.41
CA ILE A 92 6.75 11.05 -3.61
C ILE A 92 7.64 12.19 -3.15
N GLU A 93 8.95 12.11 -3.41
CA GLU A 93 9.95 13.02 -2.80
C GLU A 93 9.86 13.00 -1.27
N ALA A 94 9.41 14.09 -0.65
CA ALA A 94 9.23 14.19 0.81
C ALA A 94 7.76 14.10 1.25
N GLU A 95 6.82 13.95 0.32
CA GLU A 95 5.40 13.91 0.61
C GLU A 95 4.88 12.47 0.72
N GLN A 96 4.06 12.23 1.73
CA GLN A 96 3.27 11.00 1.85
C GLN A 96 1.87 11.23 1.31
N VAL A 97 1.43 10.32 0.44
CA VAL A 97 0.16 10.38 -0.27
C VAL A 97 -0.57 9.06 -0.05
N PHE A 98 -1.80 9.11 0.46
CA PHE A 98 -2.63 7.91 0.63
C PHE A 98 -3.50 7.68 -0.60
N VAL A 99 -3.59 6.45 -1.08
CA VAL A 99 -4.43 6.05 -2.20
C VAL A 99 -5.77 5.59 -1.65
N SER A 100 -6.81 6.41 -1.80
CA SER A 100 -8.17 6.12 -1.31
C SER A 100 -9.09 5.51 -2.35
N GLY A 101 -8.76 5.61 -3.65
CA GLY A 101 -9.56 5.06 -4.72
C GLY A 101 -8.81 4.86 -6.02
N ARG A 102 -9.47 4.21 -6.98
CA ARG A 102 -8.94 3.95 -8.32
C ARG A 102 -10.06 4.06 -9.35
N ALA A 103 -9.79 4.71 -10.46
CA ALA A 103 -10.66 4.76 -11.62
C ALA A 103 -9.99 4.14 -12.84
N TYR A 104 -10.79 3.50 -13.68
CA TYR A 104 -10.37 2.97 -14.96
C TYR A 104 -10.60 4.04 -16.03
N SER A 105 -9.60 4.31 -16.84
CA SER A 105 -9.66 5.24 -17.97
C SER A 105 -9.25 4.52 -19.24
N ASP A 106 -9.83 4.97 -20.34
CA ASP A 106 -9.47 4.48 -21.66
C ASP A 106 -7.96 4.64 -21.91
N LEU A 107 -7.35 3.55 -22.33
CA LEU A 107 -5.92 3.51 -22.64
C LEU A 107 -5.61 4.12 -24.03
N GLY A 108 -6.61 4.16 -24.91
CA GLY A 108 -6.45 4.54 -26.31
C GLY A 108 -5.83 3.43 -27.17
N ALA A 109 -5.84 2.19 -26.67
CA ALA A 109 -5.45 0.98 -27.41
C ALA A 109 -6.54 -0.06 -27.27
N ASN A 110 -6.72 -0.90 -28.26
CA ASN A 110 -7.82 -1.85 -28.38
C ASN A 110 -7.32 -3.29 -28.44
N ILE A 111 -8.23 -4.23 -28.26
CA ILE A 111 -7.99 -5.64 -28.55
C ILE A 111 -7.81 -5.79 -30.07
N ASP A 112 -6.79 -6.55 -30.47
CA ASP A 112 -6.54 -6.96 -31.86
C ASP A 112 -6.97 -8.44 -32.02
N GLY A 113 -8.15 -8.62 -32.59
CA GLY A 113 -8.83 -9.90 -32.73
C GLY A 113 -9.82 -10.22 -31.63
N ALA A 114 -10.93 -10.86 -32.00
CA ALA A 114 -12.01 -11.20 -31.07
C ALA A 114 -11.59 -12.25 -30.03
N LEU A 115 -12.10 -12.12 -28.81
CA LEU A 115 -11.92 -13.07 -27.72
C LEU A 115 -13.22 -13.85 -27.45
N ASN A 116 -13.09 -15.14 -27.29
CA ASN A 116 -14.21 -16.00 -26.88
C ASN A 116 -14.37 -16.00 -25.34
N ALA A 117 -15.58 -16.33 -24.85
CA ALA A 117 -15.84 -16.54 -23.43
C ALA A 117 -15.26 -17.88 -22.94
N THR A 118 -13.96 -18.11 -23.14
CA THR A 118 -13.26 -19.33 -22.79
C THR A 118 -12.10 -19.00 -21.84
N LYS A 119 -12.13 -19.54 -20.64
CA LYS A 119 -11.13 -19.25 -19.60
C LYS A 119 -9.71 -19.63 -19.99
N SER A 120 -9.54 -20.66 -20.82
CA SER A 120 -8.23 -21.11 -21.34
C SER A 120 -7.66 -20.22 -22.46
N GLN A 121 -8.42 -19.24 -22.96
CA GLN A 121 -7.91 -18.24 -23.88
C GLN A 121 -7.23 -17.14 -23.08
N GLU A 122 -6.00 -17.39 -22.65
CA GLU A 122 -5.19 -16.49 -21.81
C GLU A 122 -4.31 -15.54 -22.63
N ALA A 123 -4.09 -15.83 -23.91
CA ALA A 123 -3.34 -14.95 -24.80
C ALA A 123 -4.29 -13.95 -25.47
N VAL A 124 -4.07 -12.67 -25.22
CA VAL A 124 -4.84 -11.54 -25.76
C VAL A 124 -3.91 -10.68 -26.57
N THR A 125 -4.16 -10.57 -27.88
CA THR A 125 -3.41 -9.64 -28.72
C THR A 125 -4.04 -8.25 -28.60
N VAL A 126 -3.20 -7.23 -28.52
CA VAL A 126 -3.61 -5.83 -28.42
C VAL A 126 -2.87 -4.99 -29.46
N GLU A 127 -3.40 -3.83 -29.76
CA GLU A 127 -2.75 -2.90 -30.67
C GLU A 127 -1.37 -2.47 -30.18
N GLY A 128 -0.47 -2.14 -31.12
CA GLY A 128 0.90 -1.74 -30.81
C GLY A 128 0.97 -0.39 -30.09
N GLY A 129 2.00 -0.24 -29.25
CA GLY A 129 2.21 1.02 -28.51
C GLY A 129 1.32 1.17 -27.28
N HIS A 130 0.68 0.11 -26.82
CA HIS A 130 -0.26 0.09 -25.71
C HIS A 130 0.31 0.57 -24.36
N GLY A 131 1.63 0.50 -24.13
CA GLY A 131 2.27 0.96 -22.89
C GLY A 131 1.79 0.25 -21.62
N LEU A 132 1.15 -0.92 -21.72
CA LEU A 132 0.76 -1.76 -20.58
C LEU A 132 1.98 -2.39 -19.92
N ALA A 133 1.85 -2.78 -18.66
CA ALA A 133 2.89 -3.42 -17.88
C ALA A 133 2.39 -4.71 -17.19
N ASP A 134 3.32 -5.59 -16.86
CA ASP A 134 3.03 -6.79 -16.08
C ASP A 134 2.44 -6.41 -14.72
N GLY A 135 1.45 -7.17 -14.27
CA GLY A 135 0.73 -6.94 -13.02
C GLY A 135 -0.44 -5.95 -13.13
N GLU A 136 -0.60 -5.24 -14.23
CA GLU A 136 -1.78 -4.38 -14.41
C GLU A 136 -3.05 -5.18 -14.64
N VAL A 137 -4.16 -4.64 -14.15
CA VAL A 137 -5.50 -5.15 -14.43
C VAL A 137 -6.12 -4.27 -15.50
N VAL A 138 -6.48 -4.86 -16.62
CA VAL A 138 -7.24 -4.21 -17.68
C VAL A 138 -8.70 -4.56 -17.57
N LEU A 139 -9.56 -3.61 -17.95
CA LEU A 139 -11.00 -3.79 -18.06
C LEU A 139 -11.38 -3.68 -19.54
N VAL A 140 -12.05 -4.70 -20.04
CA VAL A 140 -12.61 -4.73 -21.39
C VAL A 140 -14.11 -4.99 -21.23
N ASP A 141 -14.93 -4.07 -21.70
CA ASP A 141 -16.38 -4.07 -21.44
C ASP A 141 -16.66 -4.17 -19.92
N SER A 142 -17.03 -5.36 -19.43
CA SER A 142 -17.28 -5.64 -18.02
C SER A 142 -16.36 -6.68 -17.40
N GLU A 143 -15.41 -7.23 -18.15
CA GLU A 143 -14.46 -8.23 -17.69
C GLU A 143 -13.13 -7.60 -17.30
N ARG A 144 -12.64 -7.91 -16.10
CA ARG A 144 -11.27 -7.61 -15.67
C ARG A 144 -10.35 -8.77 -16.00
N MET A 145 -9.16 -8.43 -16.49
CA MET A 145 -8.12 -9.39 -16.83
C MET A 145 -6.82 -8.93 -16.17
N LEU A 146 -6.18 -9.79 -15.38
CA LEU A 146 -4.87 -9.52 -14.79
C LEU A 146 -3.77 -9.93 -15.77
N ILE A 147 -2.90 -9.01 -16.14
CA ILE A 147 -1.75 -9.25 -17.00
C ILE A 147 -0.66 -9.96 -16.19
N ARG A 148 -0.28 -11.17 -16.59
CA ARG A 148 0.83 -11.92 -15.99
C ARG A 148 2.16 -11.60 -16.62
N SER A 149 2.17 -11.46 -17.94
CA SER A 149 3.35 -11.11 -18.72
C SER A 149 2.97 -10.57 -20.08
N ILE A 150 3.87 -9.82 -20.68
CA ILE A 150 3.69 -9.20 -21.99
C ILE A 150 4.85 -9.63 -22.90
N THR A 151 4.51 -10.05 -24.10
CA THR A 151 5.48 -10.34 -25.17
C THR A 151 5.05 -9.63 -26.43
N ALA A 152 5.75 -8.56 -26.78
CA ALA A 152 5.35 -7.64 -27.84
C ALA A 152 3.91 -7.15 -27.63
N ASN A 153 2.98 -7.47 -28.52
CA ASN A 153 1.58 -7.07 -28.40
C ASN A 153 0.67 -8.17 -27.85
N VAL A 154 1.24 -9.26 -27.31
CA VAL A 154 0.48 -10.34 -26.73
C VAL A 154 0.57 -10.30 -25.21
N LEU A 155 -0.57 -10.12 -24.56
CA LEU A 155 -0.74 -10.18 -23.13
C LEU A 155 -1.07 -11.62 -22.72
N GLN A 156 -0.38 -12.17 -21.72
CA GLN A 156 -0.79 -13.38 -21.03
C GLN A 156 -1.60 -12.98 -19.81
N VAL A 157 -2.88 -13.30 -19.79
CA VAL A 157 -3.80 -12.78 -18.77
C VAL A 157 -4.50 -13.88 -17.97
N ILE A 158 -4.92 -13.52 -16.76
CA ILE A 158 -5.95 -14.27 -16.04
C ILE A 158 -7.30 -13.64 -16.38
N ARG A 159 -8.16 -14.41 -17.05
CA ARG A 159 -9.51 -14.03 -17.43
C ARG A 159 -10.46 -14.04 -16.23
N ALA A 160 -11.51 -13.25 -16.29
CA ALA A 160 -12.52 -13.12 -15.23
C ALA A 160 -11.90 -12.81 -13.86
N TYR A 161 -10.93 -11.90 -13.83
CA TYR A 161 -10.23 -11.52 -12.61
C TYR A 161 -11.12 -10.68 -11.69
N ASP A 162 -10.80 -10.70 -10.39
CA ASP A 162 -11.46 -9.91 -9.34
C ASP A 162 -12.99 -10.06 -9.33
N GLY A 163 -13.47 -11.31 -9.51
CA GLY A 163 -14.89 -11.66 -9.42
C GLY A 163 -15.76 -11.19 -10.59
N THR A 164 -15.16 -10.70 -11.67
CA THR A 164 -15.92 -10.37 -12.89
C THR A 164 -16.33 -11.61 -13.66
N THR A 165 -17.34 -11.47 -14.52
CA THR A 165 -17.84 -12.58 -15.34
C THR A 165 -17.06 -12.71 -16.61
N LEU A 166 -16.66 -13.95 -16.95
CA LEU A 166 -16.02 -14.27 -18.23
C LEU A 166 -16.96 -13.94 -19.39
N ALA A 167 -16.48 -13.15 -20.35
CA ALA A 167 -17.24 -12.71 -21.49
C ALA A 167 -16.47 -12.87 -22.81
N SER A 168 -17.20 -12.81 -23.93
CA SER A 168 -16.61 -12.65 -25.26
C SER A 168 -16.44 -11.17 -25.55
N HIS A 169 -15.38 -10.82 -26.27
CA HIS A 169 -15.10 -9.44 -26.67
C HIS A 169 -14.91 -9.39 -28.18
N SER A 170 -15.44 -8.34 -28.79
CA SER A 170 -15.28 -8.12 -30.22
C SER A 170 -13.87 -7.64 -30.55
N ASP A 171 -13.45 -7.83 -31.77
CA ASP A 171 -12.29 -7.11 -32.32
C ASP A 171 -12.47 -5.60 -32.15
N ALA A 172 -11.37 -4.92 -31.88
CA ALA A 172 -11.32 -3.48 -31.58
C ALA A 172 -12.12 -3.03 -30.34
N SER A 173 -12.40 -3.92 -29.37
CA SER A 173 -12.95 -3.50 -28.07
C SER A 173 -11.92 -2.67 -27.30
N ASP A 174 -12.38 -1.55 -26.70
CA ASP A 174 -11.55 -0.62 -25.94
C ASP A 174 -10.97 -1.27 -24.68
N ILE A 175 -9.73 -0.90 -24.35
CA ILE A 175 -9.04 -1.34 -23.15
C ILE A 175 -8.95 -0.19 -22.16
N TYR A 176 -9.50 -0.39 -20.97
CA TYR A 176 -9.39 0.54 -19.86
C TYR A 176 -8.37 0.04 -18.84
N VAL A 177 -7.61 0.97 -18.25
CA VAL A 177 -6.59 0.64 -17.23
C VAL A 177 -6.75 1.51 -15.99
N GLY A 178 -6.51 0.93 -14.83
CA GLY A 178 -6.74 1.58 -13.52
C GLY A 178 -5.58 2.46 -13.06
N ARG A 179 -5.08 3.36 -13.89
CA ARG A 179 -3.94 4.24 -13.59
C ARG A 179 -4.32 5.56 -12.91
N THR A 180 -5.60 5.93 -12.96
CA THR A 180 -6.10 7.13 -12.28
C THR A 180 -6.41 6.78 -10.82
N LEU A 181 -5.67 7.39 -9.91
CA LEU A 181 -5.77 7.15 -8.46
C LEU A 181 -6.43 8.34 -7.80
N THR A 182 -7.41 8.09 -6.94
CA THR A 182 -7.93 9.08 -6.01
C THR A 182 -7.02 9.09 -4.79
N ILE A 183 -6.57 10.26 -4.37
CA ILE A 183 -5.52 10.41 -3.37
C ILE A 183 -5.86 11.41 -2.29
N GLU A 184 -5.30 11.19 -1.10
CA GLU A 184 -5.26 12.15 -0.01
C GLU A 184 -3.81 12.61 0.21
N ARG A 185 -3.62 13.95 0.25
CA ARG A 185 -2.31 14.60 0.22
C ARG A 185 -1.79 14.95 1.61
N GLY A 186 -0.48 15.11 1.72
CA GLY A 186 0.16 15.59 2.95
C GLY A 186 -0.07 14.69 4.15
N MET A 187 -0.11 13.39 3.95
CA MET A 187 -0.41 12.42 5.00
C MET A 187 0.72 12.35 6.04
N ASN A 188 0.37 11.89 7.25
CA ASN A 188 1.30 11.62 8.34
C ASN A 188 2.20 12.83 8.70
N GLY A 189 1.68 14.06 8.58
CA GLY A 189 2.42 15.29 8.92
C GLY A 189 3.37 15.80 7.84
N THR A 190 3.38 15.20 6.66
CA THR A 190 4.11 15.75 5.50
C THR A 190 3.33 16.91 4.87
N THR A 191 4.00 17.74 4.09
CA THR A 191 3.37 18.86 3.41
C THR A 191 3.09 18.52 1.96
N ALA A 192 1.86 18.77 1.53
CA ALA A 192 1.48 18.60 0.13
C ALA A 192 2.25 19.61 -0.77
N ALA A 193 2.86 19.10 -1.81
CA ALA A 193 3.68 19.85 -2.76
C ALA A 193 3.32 19.52 -4.21
N THR A 194 3.76 20.33 -5.15
CA THR A 194 3.70 19.97 -6.57
C THR A 194 4.82 19.00 -6.94
N HIS A 195 4.51 18.01 -7.75
CA HIS A 195 5.49 17.03 -8.24
C HIS A 195 5.47 17.01 -9.76
N ALA A 196 6.64 17.07 -10.36
CA ALA A 196 6.76 17.01 -11.82
C ALA A 196 6.30 15.65 -12.36
N ASN A 197 5.89 15.61 -13.61
CA ASN A 197 5.66 14.34 -14.31
C ASN A 197 6.98 13.54 -14.36
N ALA A 198 6.88 12.25 -14.32
CA ALA A 198 7.98 11.29 -14.21
C ALA A 198 8.74 11.31 -12.86
N THR A 199 8.27 12.06 -11.83
CA THR A 199 8.79 11.93 -10.48
C THR A 199 8.59 10.51 -9.97
N ALA A 200 9.64 9.93 -9.38
CA ALA A 200 9.57 8.59 -8.81
C ALA A 200 8.60 8.53 -7.62
N ALA A 201 7.81 7.49 -7.58
CA ALA A 201 6.96 7.15 -6.46
C ALA A 201 7.43 5.82 -5.85
N SER A 202 7.43 5.75 -4.53
CA SER A 202 7.66 4.51 -3.78
C SER A 202 6.45 4.25 -2.89
N ARG A 203 6.12 3.00 -2.66
CA ARG A 203 5.08 2.62 -1.70
C ARG A 203 5.72 2.08 -0.43
N TYR A 204 5.14 2.42 0.72
CA TYR A 204 5.53 1.81 1.97
C TYR A 204 5.14 0.34 2.01
N THR A 205 6.03 -0.49 2.56
CA THR A 205 5.79 -1.93 2.77
C THR A 205 5.67 -2.22 4.25
N PRO A 206 4.68 -3.02 4.67
CA PRO A 206 4.64 -3.47 6.04
C PRO A 206 5.83 -4.40 6.35
N PRO A 207 6.28 -4.49 7.62
CA PRO A 207 7.21 -5.52 8.02
C PRO A 207 6.73 -6.92 7.62
N ALA A 208 7.66 -7.77 7.18
CA ALA A 208 7.33 -9.11 6.64
C ALA A 208 6.54 -9.99 7.60
N ASP A 209 6.77 -9.86 8.91
CA ASP A 209 6.06 -10.62 9.94
C ASP A 209 4.59 -10.19 10.06
N ILE A 210 4.30 -8.89 9.87
CA ILE A 210 2.93 -8.37 9.83
C ILE A 210 2.22 -8.90 8.58
N GLU A 211 2.88 -8.87 7.42
CA GLU A 211 2.33 -9.40 6.17
C GLU A 211 2.02 -10.90 6.30
N THR A 212 2.98 -11.67 6.81
CA THR A 212 2.82 -13.11 7.07
C THR A 212 1.63 -13.38 7.98
N LEU A 213 1.49 -12.62 9.08
CA LEU A 213 0.36 -12.75 9.99
C LEU A 213 -0.97 -12.42 9.30
N CYS A 214 -1.03 -11.35 8.52
CA CYS A 214 -2.24 -10.96 7.79
C CYS A 214 -2.68 -12.05 6.81
N VAL A 215 -1.74 -12.60 6.03
CA VAL A 215 -2.01 -13.70 5.09
C VAL A 215 -2.49 -14.95 5.84
N ALA A 216 -1.83 -15.32 6.93
CA ALA A 216 -2.21 -16.48 7.74
C ALA A 216 -3.60 -16.34 8.36
N LEU A 217 -3.95 -15.14 8.86
CA LEU A 217 -5.28 -14.85 9.40
C LEU A 217 -6.36 -14.89 8.30
N ALA A 218 -6.07 -14.34 7.13
CA ALA A 218 -6.98 -14.37 5.99
C ALA A 218 -7.25 -15.82 5.53
N LEU A 219 -6.21 -16.63 5.39
CA LEU A 219 -6.35 -18.05 5.03
C LEU A 219 -7.13 -18.85 6.09
N ALA A 220 -6.87 -18.60 7.38
CA ALA A 220 -7.61 -19.22 8.47
C ALA A 220 -9.10 -18.83 8.42
N LYS A 221 -9.40 -17.56 8.18
CA LYS A 221 -10.78 -17.07 8.02
C LYS A 221 -11.47 -17.70 6.83
N MET A 222 -10.83 -17.76 5.68
CA MET A 222 -11.36 -18.42 4.48
C MET A 222 -11.63 -19.90 4.71
N ALA A 223 -10.72 -20.61 5.37
CA ALA A 223 -10.90 -22.03 5.69
C ALA A 223 -12.09 -22.25 6.64
N GLN A 224 -12.27 -21.36 7.63
CA GLN A 224 -13.42 -21.37 8.53
C GLN A 224 -14.73 -21.15 7.79
N ASP A 225 -14.79 -20.16 6.91
CA ASP A 225 -15.99 -19.84 6.14
C ASP A 225 -16.34 -20.99 5.16
N LEU A 226 -15.36 -21.59 4.51
CA LEU A 226 -15.54 -22.74 3.62
C LEU A 226 -15.99 -24.01 4.37
N SER A 227 -15.54 -24.21 5.61
CA SER A 227 -15.93 -25.34 6.45
C SER A 227 -17.27 -25.16 7.16
N SER A 228 -17.98 -24.08 6.90
CA SER A 228 -19.24 -23.70 7.59
C SER A 228 -19.12 -23.76 9.12
N TRP A 229 -17.95 -23.37 9.66
CA TRP A 229 -17.62 -23.44 11.09
C TRP A 229 -17.60 -24.88 11.64
N GLY A 230 -17.54 -25.88 10.77
CA GLY A 230 -17.39 -27.27 11.16
C GLY A 230 -16.12 -27.51 11.96
N ARG A 231 -16.28 -28.01 13.19
CA ARG A 231 -15.18 -28.24 14.13
C ARG A 231 -14.32 -29.46 13.79
N SER A 232 -14.71 -30.23 12.81
CA SER A 232 -13.98 -31.43 12.40
C SER A 232 -13.94 -31.57 10.90
N VAL A 233 -12.78 -31.33 10.32
CA VAL A 233 -12.44 -31.78 8.97
C VAL A 233 -11.49 -32.97 9.13
N GLY A 234 -12.02 -34.18 8.95
CA GLY A 234 -11.26 -35.41 8.91
C GLY A 234 -11.27 -36.23 10.21
N ALA A 235 -11.70 -37.46 10.10
CA ALA A 235 -11.52 -38.51 11.11
C ALA A 235 -10.04 -38.93 11.10
N GLY A 236 -9.31 -38.54 12.15
CA GLY A 236 -7.94 -38.99 12.38
C GLY A 236 -6.99 -37.81 12.68
N GLY A 237 -6.48 -37.79 13.91
CA GLY A 237 -5.43 -37.01 14.55
C GLY A 237 -4.87 -35.79 13.81
N SER A 238 -5.35 -34.65 14.17
CA SER A 238 -5.42 -33.50 13.27
C SER A 238 -4.20 -32.62 13.16
N PRO A 239 -3.78 -32.31 11.92
CA PRO A 239 -2.88 -31.20 11.60
C PRO A 239 -3.47 -29.82 11.90
N LEU A 240 -4.81 -29.68 12.04
CA LEU A 240 -5.48 -28.41 12.23
C LEU A 240 -5.30 -27.81 13.64
N GLU A 241 -5.17 -28.61 14.69
CA GLU A 241 -4.89 -28.11 16.04
C GLU A 241 -3.48 -27.52 16.14
N VAL A 242 -2.53 -28.10 15.43
CA VAL A 242 -1.15 -27.58 15.36
C VAL A 242 -1.11 -26.24 14.61
N SER A 243 -1.91 -26.07 13.58
CA SER A 243 -1.98 -24.81 12.83
C SER A 243 -2.62 -23.67 13.65
N GLY A 244 -3.63 -23.95 14.45
CA GLY A 244 -4.25 -22.96 15.35
C GLY A 244 -3.29 -22.43 16.39
N LYS A 245 -2.50 -23.31 17.02
CA LYS A 245 -1.49 -22.92 18.00
C LYS A 245 -0.32 -22.16 17.37
N ALA A 246 0.12 -22.56 16.17
CA ALA A 246 1.16 -21.86 15.44
C ALA A 246 0.73 -20.44 15.06
N LEU A 247 -0.51 -20.26 14.61
CA LEU A 247 -1.08 -18.96 14.27
C LEU A 247 -1.20 -18.06 15.52
N GLU A 248 -1.62 -18.58 16.66
CA GLU A 248 -1.69 -17.82 17.91
C GLU A 248 -0.30 -17.43 18.43
N ASN A 249 0.69 -18.30 18.28
CA ASN A 249 2.09 -17.98 18.59
C ASN A 249 2.63 -16.88 17.69
N LEU A 250 2.39 -16.97 16.37
CA LEU A 250 2.78 -15.93 15.41
C LEU A 250 2.11 -14.59 15.75
N LYS A 251 0.80 -14.60 16.02
CA LYS A 251 0.07 -13.40 16.44
C LYS A 251 0.65 -12.80 17.71
N THR A 252 0.96 -13.64 18.71
CA THR A 252 1.55 -13.18 19.96
C THR A 252 2.94 -12.58 19.76
N ALA A 253 3.76 -13.18 18.89
CA ALA A 253 5.09 -12.67 18.57
C ALA A 253 5.00 -11.29 17.86
N VAL A 254 4.18 -11.19 16.81
CA VAL A 254 3.98 -9.95 16.06
C VAL A 254 3.38 -8.84 16.96
N VAL A 255 2.37 -9.16 17.77
CA VAL A 255 1.79 -8.19 18.72
C VAL A 255 2.83 -7.75 19.74
N ARG A 256 3.67 -8.65 20.23
CA ARG A 256 4.74 -8.30 21.19
C ARG A 256 5.78 -7.36 20.58
N GLU A 257 6.12 -7.55 19.33
CA GLU A 257 7.13 -6.77 18.62
C GLU A 257 6.59 -5.42 18.15
N PHE A 258 5.43 -5.43 17.50
CA PHE A 258 4.87 -4.27 16.81
C PHE A 258 3.68 -3.61 17.53
N ALA A 259 3.14 -4.19 18.61
CA ALA A 259 2.07 -3.53 19.33
C ALA A 259 2.54 -2.24 19.97
N ARG A 260 1.69 -1.23 19.87
CA ARG A 260 1.91 0.09 20.42
C ARG A 260 2.28 -0.01 21.91
N ARG A 261 3.54 0.17 22.22
CA ARG A 261 3.96 0.39 23.60
C ARG A 261 3.56 1.80 23.95
N SER A 262 2.67 1.97 24.91
CA SER A 262 2.37 3.31 25.43
C SER A 262 3.69 3.96 25.85
N PRO A 263 4.07 5.12 25.31
CA PRO A 263 5.26 5.81 25.76
C PRO A 263 5.08 6.13 27.24
N LYS A 264 5.89 5.51 28.08
CA LYS A 264 5.97 5.90 29.49
C LYS A 264 6.88 7.13 29.51
N ALA A 265 6.31 8.30 29.60
CA ALA A 265 7.06 9.48 29.98
C ALA A 265 7.47 9.25 31.46
N ALA A 266 8.70 8.84 31.68
CA ALA A 266 9.31 8.91 32.99
C ALA A 266 9.93 10.30 33.10
N ALA A 267 9.40 11.14 33.99
CA ALA A 267 10.14 12.28 34.47
C ALA A 267 11.32 11.72 35.26
N VAL A 268 12.55 12.04 34.86
CA VAL A 268 13.77 11.84 35.62
C VAL A 268 14.07 13.13 36.35
#